data_43cab6dbbc5c78bebc61d2088f7307dd
#
_entry.id   43cab6dbbc5c78bebc61d2088f7307dd
#
_cell.length_a   1.000
_cell.length_b   1.000
_cell.length_c   1.000
_cell.angle_alpha   90.00
_cell.angle_beta   90.00
_cell.angle_gamma   90.00
#
_symmetry.space_group_name_H-M   'P 1'
#
loop_
_entity.id
_entity.type
_entity.pdbx_description
1 polymer ?
#
loop_
_entity_poly.entity_id
_entity_poly.type
_entity_poly.pdbx_seq_one_letter_code
_entity_poly.pdbx_strand_id
1 'polypeptide(L)' 'MNKMIINDLKKILLDVNVSLTELAAALSKRLNKPYSLNNLSNKLRNETISHREMLIIADILGYDLKFIRREEKR' A
#
# COMPACT_ATOMS: atom_id res chain seq x y z
N MET A 1 10.87 -5.11 -10.98
CA MET A 1 10.28 -5.22 -10.71
C MET A 1 9.65 -4.54 -10.36
N ASN A 2 9.29 -3.99 -10.26
CA ASN A 2 9.11 -3.30 -9.99
C ASN A 2 8.06 -2.43 -9.90
N LYS A 3 7.28 -2.14 -10.68
CA LYS A 3 6.09 -1.42 -10.56
C LYS A 3 4.99 -2.28 -10.11
N MET A 4 5.30 -3.50 -9.69
CA MET A 4 4.28 -4.42 -9.28
C MET A 4 3.52 -3.97 -8.06
N ILE A 5 4.21 -3.39 -7.08
CA ILE A 5 3.55 -2.98 -5.86
C ILE A 5 2.46 -1.95 -6.11
N ILE A 6 2.78 -0.94 -6.91
CA ILE A 6 1.80 0.10 -7.14
C ILE A 6 0.63 -0.41 -7.98
N ASN A 7 0.89 -1.31 -8.94
CA ASN A 7 -0.18 -1.86 -9.75
C ASN A 7 -1.09 -2.76 -8.94
N ASP A 8 -0.52 -3.58 -8.06
CA ASP A 8 -1.30 -4.44 -7.20
C ASP A 8 -2.14 -3.63 -6.26
N LEU A 9 -1.57 -2.56 -5.71
CA LEU A 9 -2.30 -1.71 -4.79
C LEU A 9 -3.45 -1.02 -5.51
N LYS A 10 -3.24 -0.58 -6.73
CA LYS A 10 -4.31 0.06 -7.49
C LYS A 10 -5.49 -0.88 -7.70
N LYS A 11 -5.23 -2.15 -7.95
CA LYS A 11 -6.29 -3.12 -8.11
C LYS A 11 -7.09 -3.28 -6.82
N ILE A 12 -6.39 -3.36 -5.70
CA ILE A 12 -7.04 -3.50 -4.41
C ILE A 12 -7.88 -2.28 -4.11
N LEU A 13 -7.36 -1.10 -4.41
CA LEU A 13 -8.11 0.12 -4.17
C LEU A 13 -9.41 0.15 -4.96
N LEU A 14 -9.37 -0.32 -6.21
CA LEU A 14 -10.57 -0.41 -7.00
C LEU A 14 -11.56 -1.39 -6.39
N ASP A 15 -11.07 -2.52 -5.93
CA ASP A 15 -11.95 -3.54 -5.34
C ASP A 15 -12.67 -3.04 -4.10
N VAL A 16 -11.99 -2.27 -3.27
CA VAL A 16 -12.60 -1.77 -2.04
C VAL A 16 -13.18 -0.37 -2.20
N ASN A 17 -13.07 0.19 -3.42
CA ASN A 17 -13.64 1.50 -3.73
C ASN A 17 -13.07 2.60 -2.83
N VAL A 18 -11.77 2.61 -2.69
CA VAL A 18 -11.06 3.63 -1.91
C VAL A 18 -10.07 4.31 -2.84
N SER A 19 -10.03 5.63 -2.81
CA SER A 19 -9.08 6.36 -3.64
C SER A 19 -7.74 6.45 -2.95
N LEU A 20 -6.71 6.76 -3.73
CA LEU A 20 -5.38 6.94 -3.16
C LEU A 20 -5.36 8.13 -2.21
N THR A 21 -6.15 9.16 -2.50
CA THR A 21 -6.26 10.31 -1.62
C THR A 21 -6.84 9.91 -0.27
N GLU A 22 -7.87 9.08 -0.29
CA GLU A 22 -8.47 8.60 0.95
C GLU A 22 -7.50 7.73 1.73
N LEU A 23 -6.71 6.93 1.03
CA LEU A 23 -5.72 6.10 1.69
C LEU A 23 -4.65 6.96 2.35
N ALA A 24 -4.21 8.02 1.68
CA ALA A 24 -3.20 8.91 2.26
C ALA A 24 -3.74 9.58 3.52
N ALA A 25 -5.01 9.99 3.50
CA ALA A 25 -5.62 10.61 4.67
C ALA A 25 -5.70 9.62 5.84
N ALA A 26 -6.05 8.38 5.54
CA ALA A 26 -6.13 7.36 6.59
C ALA A 26 -4.75 7.06 7.16
N LEU A 27 -3.74 7.01 6.29
CA LEU A 27 -2.37 6.82 6.75
C LEU A 27 -1.92 7.95 7.65
N SER A 28 -2.27 9.17 7.29
CA SER A 28 -1.92 10.32 8.10
C SER A 28 -2.47 10.18 9.51
N LYS A 29 -3.70 9.73 9.62
CA LYS A 29 -4.30 9.53 10.91
C LYS A 29 -3.63 8.42 11.68
N ARG A 30 -3.38 7.28 11.04
CA ARG A 30 -2.80 6.15 11.72
C ARG A 30 -1.37 6.43 12.17
N LEU A 31 -0.61 7.18 11.39
CA LEU A 31 0.77 7.49 11.72
C LEU A 31 0.89 8.74 12.59
N ASN A 32 -0.22 9.45 12.75
CA ASN A 32 -0.24 10.67 13.54
C ASN A 32 0.78 11.68 13.06
N LYS A 33 0.85 11.86 11.77
CA LYS A 33 1.73 12.85 11.16
C LYS A 33 1.24 13.15 9.76
N PRO A 34 1.64 14.29 9.20
CA PRO A 34 1.19 14.64 7.85
C PRO A 34 1.64 13.61 6.82
N TYR A 35 0.75 13.27 5.93
CA TYR A 35 1.07 12.28 4.90
C TYR A 35 0.21 12.62 3.69
N SER A 36 0.80 13.24 2.71
CA SER A 36 0.03 13.72 1.57
C SER A 36 -0.07 12.68 0.48
N LEU A 37 -0.99 12.93 -0.44
CA LEU A 37 -1.12 12.08 -1.62
C LEU A 37 0.20 12.01 -2.37
N ASN A 38 0.90 13.14 -2.50
CA ASN A 38 2.18 13.15 -3.19
C ASN A 38 3.21 12.29 -2.49
N ASN A 39 3.27 12.33 -1.17
CA ASN A 39 4.18 11.49 -0.42
C ASN A 39 3.91 10.02 -0.68
N LEU A 40 2.66 9.63 -0.59
CA LEU A 40 2.30 8.24 -0.79
C LEU A 40 2.59 7.81 -2.22
N SER A 41 2.20 8.63 -3.17
CA SER A 41 2.40 8.32 -4.57
C SER A 41 3.88 8.18 -4.92
N ASN A 42 4.71 9.08 -4.40
CA ASN A 42 6.14 9.02 -4.64
C ASN A 42 6.77 7.79 -4.03
N LYS A 43 6.39 7.47 -2.80
CA LYS A 43 6.94 6.29 -2.15
C LYS A 43 6.57 5.01 -2.86
N LEU A 44 5.35 4.92 -3.35
CA LEU A 44 4.94 3.74 -4.10
C LEU A 44 5.66 3.63 -5.43
N ARG A 45 5.78 4.76 -6.12
CA ARG A 45 6.42 4.76 -7.42
C ARG A 45 7.90 4.44 -7.32
N ASN A 46 8.56 4.93 -6.28
CA ASN A 46 9.97 4.71 -6.08
C ASN A 46 10.27 3.47 -5.25
N GLU A 47 9.21 2.79 -4.80
CA GLU A 47 9.35 1.59 -4.00
C GLU A 47 10.14 1.85 -2.72
N THR A 48 9.90 3.01 -2.13
CA THR A 48 10.57 3.37 -0.89
C THR A 48 9.62 3.33 0.31
N ILE A 49 8.44 2.77 0.11
CA ILE A 49 7.50 2.66 1.22
C ILE A 49 8.01 1.60 2.19
N SER A 50 7.89 1.85 3.47
CA SER A 50 8.43 0.93 4.46
C SER A 50 7.48 -0.24 4.68
N HIS A 51 8.03 -1.31 5.24
CA HIS A 51 7.23 -2.48 5.57
C HIS A 51 6.13 -2.11 6.56
N ARG A 52 6.46 -1.27 7.53
CA ARG A 52 5.49 -0.84 8.52
C ARG A 52 4.35 -0.09 7.86
N GLU A 53 4.67 0.80 6.92
CA GLU A 53 3.63 1.53 6.20
C GLU A 53 2.75 0.59 5.40
N MET A 54 3.35 -0.42 4.77
CA MET A 54 2.56 -1.38 4.02
C MET A 54 1.63 -2.19 4.90
N LEU A 55 2.08 -2.54 6.10
CA LEU A 55 1.22 -3.25 7.03
C LEU A 55 0.01 -2.40 7.42
N ILE A 56 0.23 -1.13 7.64
CA ILE A 56 -0.85 -0.23 7.99
C ILE A 56 -1.81 -0.07 6.81
N ILE A 57 -1.27 0.04 5.61
CA ILE A 57 -2.11 0.13 4.42
C ILE A 57 -2.98 -1.12 4.28
N ALA A 58 -2.38 -2.27 4.46
CA ALA A 58 -3.14 -3.52 4.36
C ALA A 58 -4.25 -3.55 5.40
N ASP A 59 -3.95 -3.12 6.62
CA ASP A 59 -4.94 -3.10 7.66
C ASP A 59 -6.10 -2.14 7.35
N ILE A 60 -5.77 -0.97 6.82
CA ILE A 60 -6.79 -0.01 6.45
C ILE A 60 -7.71 -0.58 5.38
N LEU A 61 -7.17 -1.33 4.45
CA LEU A 61 -7.94 -1.86 3.33
C LEU A 61 -8.59 -3.21 3.64
N GLY A 62 -8.30 -3.78 4.80
CA GLY A 62 -8.91 -5.04 5.18
C GLY A 62 -8.21 -6.25 4.61
N TYR A 63 -6.92 -6.13 4.32
CA TYR A 63 -6.14 -7.23 3.79
C TYR A 63 -5.05 -7.62 4.78
N ASP A 64 -4.59 -8.85 4.65
CA ASP A 64 -3.45 -9.29 5.42
C ASP A 64 -2.23 -9.30 4.53
N LEU A 65 -1.10 -8.89 5.08
CA LEU A 65 0.14 -8.90 4.34
C LEU A 65 0.94 -10.08 4.84
N LYS A 66 1.10 -11.09 4.02
CA LYS A 66 1.83 -12.27 4.45
C LYS A 66 2.54 -12.92 3.29
N PHE A 67 3.51 -13.75 3.63
CA PHE A 67 4.26 -14.48 2.64
C PHE A 67 3.51 -15.76 2.28
N ILE A 68 3.44 -16.02 0.99
CA ILE A 68 2.77 -17.21 0.52
C ILE A 68 3.80 -18.05 -0.20
N ARG A 69 3.90 -19.32 0.18
CA ARG A 69 4.89 -20.18 -0.42
C ARG A 69 4.53 -20.46 -1.86
N ARG A 70 5.51 -20.33 -2.74
CA ARG A 70 5.28 -20.65 -4.11
C ARG A 70 5.42 -22.10 -4.31
N GLU A 71 4.64 -22.61 -5.23
CA GLU A 71 4.72 -23.97 -5.52
C GLU A 71 5.72 -24.32 -6.54
N GLU A 72 6.34 -23.41 -7.20
CA GLU A 72 7.23 -23.77 -8.19
C GLU A 72 8.49 -24.21 -7.62
N LYS A 73 9.22 -25.01 -8.29
CA LYS A 73 10.29 -25.42 -7.79
C LYS A 73 11.41 -24.91 -8.26
N ARG A 74 12.42 -24.90 -7.79
CA ARG A 74 13.48 -24.29 -8.16
C ARG A 74 14.53 -25.10 -8.20
#